data_d91c42af78d49cf0319b1ec6136ec24e
#
_entry.id   d91c42af78d49cf0319b1ec6136ec24e
#
_cell.length_a   1.000
_cell.length_b   1.000
_cell.length_c   1.000
_cell.angle_alpha   90.00
_cell.angle_beta   90.00
_cell.angle_gamma   90.00
#
_symmetry.space_group_name_H-M   'P 1'
#
loop_
_entity.id
_entity.type
_entity.pdbx_description
1 polymer ?
#
loop_
_entity_poly.entity_id
_entity_poly.type
_entity_poly.pdbx_seq_one_letter_code
_entity_poly.pdbx_strand_id
1 'polypeptide(L)'
;MEKCYDCYAEHGLAGTGASTLAEACGISKASLYTYFSGLDDLIIQSTAYCMAKVEDGFMDLAPENPGDVLRFLEEVPYWTAREHGKKYRLMYQVYTHPKYIEEGKKFFDGVNKRYTQYAKALEPKLGIPYTVITPLIFIFVRASVHYAMFEDEYYLKSQMSVLKESVFLLMEKYSNNPTSDTVPLL
;
A
#
# COMPACT_ATOMS: atom_id res chain seq x y z
N MET A 1 -4.84 -4.22 17.99
CA MET A 1 -5.33 -3.93 16.62
C MET A 1 -4.95 -5.02 15.62
N GLU A 2 -3.69 -5.44 15.49
CA GLU A 2 -3.28 -6.47 14.51
C GLU A 2 -4.10 -7.75 14.62
N LYS A 3 -4.20 -8.36 15.79
CA LYS A 3 -4.99 -9.57 16.00
C LYS A 3 -6.47 -9.41 15.60
N CYS A 4 -7.05 -8.24 15.84
CA CYS A 4 -8.42 -7.97 15.40
C CYS A 4 -8.50 -7.89 13.88
N TYR A 5 -7.56 -7.20 13.24
CA TYR A 5 -7.51 -7.09 11.80
C TYR A 5 -7.28 -8.44 11.11
N ASP A 6 -6.34 -9.24 11.64
CA ASP A 6 -6.07 -10.58 11.12
C ASP A 6 -7.29 -11.50 11.28
N CYS A 7 -8.03 -11.38 12.40
CA CYS A 7 -9.27 -12.11 12.63
C CYS A 7 -10.35 -11.72 11.58
N TYR A 8 -10.51 -10.44 11.28
CA TYR A 8 -11.39 -9.98 10.20
C TYR A 8 -10.93 -10.46 8.81
N ALA A 9 -9.62 -10.44 8.55
CA ALA A 9 -9.07 -10.90 7.27
C ALA A 9 -9.27 -12.41 7.05
N GLU A 10 -9.37 -13.17 8.12
CA GLU A 10 -9.54 -14.63 8.09
C GLU A 10 -11.01 -15.06 8.01
N HIS A 11 -11.89 -14.41 8.78
CA HIS A 11 -13.29 -14.79 8.94
C HIS A 11 -14.29 -13.90 8.19
N GLY A 12 -13.81 -12.78 7.62
CA GLY A 12 -14.62 -11.78 6.95
C GLY A 12 -15.36 -10.83 7.91
N LEU A 13 -15.85 -9.72 7.38
CA LEU A 13 -16.56 -8.69 8.17
C LEU A 13 -17.87 -9.24 8.78
N ALA A 14 -18.64 -10.00 8.01
CA ALA A 14 -19.94 -10.52 8.45
C ALA A 14 -19.81 -11.67 9.48
N GLY A 15 -18.72 -12.41 9.42
CA GLY A 15 -18.47 -13.56 10.30
C GLY A 15 -17.79 -13.20 11.63
N THR A 16 -17.38 -11.94 11.82
CA THR A 16 -16.53 -11.53 12.94
C THR A 16 -17.27 -10.61 13.91
N GLY A 17 -17.74 -11.18 15.01
CA GLY A 17 -18.43 -10.43 16.08
C GLY A 17 -17.50 -10.09 17.26
N ALA A 18 -18.01 -9.29 18.21
CA ALA A 18 -17.25 -8.85 19.39
C ALA A 18 -16.70 -10.01 20.24
N SER A 19 -17.42 -11.16 20.29
CA SER A 19 -16.93 -12.36 21.01
C SER A 19 -15.67 -12.94 20.38
N THR A 20 -15.71 -13.14 19.06
CA THR A 20 -14.61 -13.69 18.27
C THR A 20 -13.38 -12.80 18.37
N LEU A 21 -13.56 -11.48 18.28
CA LEU A 21 -12.49 -10.50 18.39
C LEU A 21 -11.86 -10.48 19.79
N ALA A 22 -12.71 -10.49 20.82
CA ALA A 22 -12.24 -10.52 22.21
C ALA A 22 -11.43 -11.80 22.49
N GLU A 23 -11.91 -12.95 22.02
CA GLU A 23 -11.22 -14.23 22.12
C GLU A 23 -9.88 -14.20 21.37
N ALA A 24 -9.86 -13.77 20.12
CA ALA A 24 -8.63 -13.65 19.32
C ALA A 24 -7.57 -12.73 19.98
N CYS A 25 -8.02 -11.70 20.68
CA CYS A 25 -7.16 -10.77 21.40
C CYS A 25 -6.78 -11.24 22.81
N GLY A 26 -7.43 -12.27 23.35
CA GLY A 26 -7.23 -12.74 24.73
C GLY A 26 -7.76 -11.76 25.79
N ILE A 27 -8.84 -11.02 25.48
CA ILE A 27 -9.46 -10.02 26.38
C ILE A 27 -10.97 -10.28 26.54
N SER A 28 -11.60 -9.63 27.51
CA SER A 28 -13.07 -9.67 27.64
C SER A 28 -13.73 -8.73 26.61
N LYS A 29 -14.99 -9.03 26.27
CA LYS A 29 -15.81 -8.10 25.47
C LYS A 29 -15.92 -6.70 26.11
N ALA A 30 -16.05 -6.65 27.44
CA ALA A 30 -16.10 -5.38 28.15
C ALA A 30 -14.80 -4.58 27.95
N SER A 31 -13.65 -5.26 28.02
CA SER A 31 -12.35 -4.64 27.75
C SER A 31 -12.27 -4.11 26.30
N LEU A 32 -12.81 -4.86 25.30
CA LEU A 32 -12.83 -4.38 23.92
C LEU A 32 -13.57 -3.03 23.79
N TYR A 33 -14.75 -2.93 24.41
CA TYR A 33 -15.56 -1.71 24.38
C TYR A 33 -15.04 -0.56 25.28
N THR A 34 -14.02 -0.82 26.09
CA THR A 34 -13.29 0.25 26.80
C THR A 34 -12.40 1.05 25.86
N TYR A 35 -11.89 0.40 24.81
CA TYR A 35 -10.96 1.02 23.85
C TYR A 35 -11.62 1.50 22.57
N PHE A 36 -12.76 0.89 22.18
CA PHE A 36 -13.45 1.18 20.91
C PHE A 36 -14.93 1.43 21.17
N SER A 37 -15.47 2.46 20.51
CA SER A 37 -16.88 2.83 20.64
C SER A 37 -17.85 1.80 20.03
N GLY A 38 -17.32 0.88 19.22
CA GLY A 38 -18.07 -0.19 18.55
C GLY A 38 -17.21 -0.97 17.58
N LEU A 39 -17.82 -1.96 16.92
CA LEU A 39 -17.13 -2.77 15.91
C LEU A 39 -16.73 -1.96 14.67
N ASP A 40 -17.52 -0.96 14.33
CA ASP A 40 -17.20 -0.04 13.22
C ASP A 40 -15.94 0.76 13.49
N ASP A 41 -15.84 1.33 14.68
CA ASP A 41 -14.67 2.06 15.13
C ASP A 41 -13.43 1.15 15.18
N LEU A 42 -13.59 -0.06 15.70
CA LEU A 42 -12.53 -1.05 15.76
C LEU A 42 -11.99 -1.42 14.36
N ILE A 43 -12.89 -1.71 13.40
CA ILE A 43 -12.44 -2.12 12.05
C ILE A 43 -11.75 -0.97 11.32
N ILE A 44 -12.24 0.26 11.45
CA ILE A 44 -11.62 1.43 10.84
C ILE A 44 -10.23 1.66 11.42
N GLN A 45 -10.11 1.72 12.75
CA GLN A 45 -8.82 1.97 13.41
C GLN A 45 -7.82 0.84 13.17
N SER A 46 -8.25 -0.43 13.23
CA SER A 46 -7.37 -1.57 12.98
C SER A 46 -6.92 -1.64 11.52
N THR A 47 -7.79 -1.30 10.56
CA THR A 47 -7.43 -1.22 9.15
C THR A 47 -6.37 -0.13 8.92
N ALA A 48 -6.60 1.08 9.40
CA ALA A 48 -5.64 2.18 9.27
C ALA A 48 -4.28 1.84 9.89
N TYR A 49 -4.29 1.29 11.10
CA TYR A 49 -3.07 0.89 11.80
C TYR A 49 -2.28 -0.20 11.08
N CYS A 50 -2.96 -1.27 10.64
CA CYS A 50 -2.29 -2.39 9.98
C CYS A 50 -1.77 -2.01 8.59
N MET A 51 -2.53 -1.19 7.85
CA MET A 51 -2.09 -0.74 6.54
C MET A 51 -0.94 0.26 6.60
N ALA A 52 -0.90 1.13 7.62
CA ALA A 52 0.26 1.98 7.85
C ALA A 52 1.55 1.16 8.05
N LYS A 53 1.50 0.07 8.83
CA LYS A 53 2.64 -0.83 8.99
C LYS A 53 3.05 -1.55 7.70
N VAL A 54 2.06 -1.98 6.90
CA VAL A 54 2.35 -2.58 5.59
C VAL A 54 3.09 -1.60 4.69
N GLU A 55 2.62 -0.35 4.65
CA GLU A 55 3.24 0.69 3.82
C GLU A 55 4.63 1.10 4.31
N ASP A 56 4.84 1.18 5.63
CA ASP A 56 6.17 1.47 6.18
C ASP A 56 7.18 0.38 5.78
N GLY A 57 6.76 -0.90 5.77
CA GLY A 57 7.59 -2.02 5.32
C GLY A 57 8.02 -1.95 3.86
N PHE A 58 7.29 -1.24 2.99
CA PHE A 58 7.74 -1.02 1.60
C PHE A 58 8.97 -0.12 1.52
N MET A 59 9.15 0.81 2.45
CA MET A 59 10.33 1.67 2.46
C MET A 59 11.61 0.91 2.76
N ASP A 60 11.51 -0.13 3.58
CA ASP A 60 12.66 -1.00 3.90
C ASP A 60 13.12 -1.81 2.68
N LEU A 61 12.23 -1.97 1.68
CA LEU A 61 12.51 -2.66 0.41
C LEU A 61 12.86 -1.69 -0.72
N ALA A 62 12.80 -0.38 -0.50
CA ALA A 62 13.02 0.62 -1.54
C ALA A 62 14.43 0.49 -2.15
N PRO A 63 14.59 0.71 -3.47
CA PRO A 63 15.89 0.61 -4.13
C PRO A 63 16.86 1.66 -3.58
N GLU A 64 18.08 1.26 -3.28
CA GLU A 64 19.14 2.14 -2.80
C GLU A 64 19.93 2.81 -3.94
N ASN A 65 19.87 2.21 -5.13
CA ASN A 65 20.55 2.70 -6.33
C ASN A 65 19.79 2.26 -7.60
N PRO A 66 20.12 2.84 -8.77
CA PRO A 66 19.46 2.47 -10.04
C PRO A 66 19.50 0.99 -10.39
N GLY A 67 20.56 0.26 -10.02
CA GLY A 67 20.70 -1.18 -10.32
C GLY A 67 19.71 -2.05 -9.55
N ASP A 68 19.23 -1.59 -8.40
CA ASP A 68 18.26 -2.35 -7.57
C ASP A 68 16.82 -2.23 -8.09
N VAL A 69 16.53 -1.23 -8.93
CA VAL A 69 15.14 -0.94 -9.36
C VAL A 69 14.51 -2.12 -10.08
N LEU A 70 15.26 -2.80 -10.95
CA LEU A 70 14.73 -3.95 -11.69
C LEU A 70 14.30 -5.07 -10.76
N ARG A 71 15.18 -5.43 -9.83
CA ARG A 71 14.89 -6.47 -8.84
C ARG A 71 13.68 -6.09 -7.97
N PHE A 72 13.61 -4.83 -7.55
CA PHE A 72 12.48 -4.30 -6.80
C PHE A 72 11.16 -4.48 -7.57
N LEU A 73 11.11 -4.07 -8.84
CA LEU A 73 9.92 -4.20 -9.68
C LEU A 73 9.54 -5.67 -9.98
N GLU A 74 10.50 -6.58 -9.97
CA GLU A 74 10.27 -8.01 -10.22
C GLU A 74 9.82 -8.78 -8.97
N GLU A 75 10.41 -8.53 -7.82
CA GLU A 75 10.23 -9.35 -6.62
C GLU A 75 9.15 -8.82 -5.67
N VAL A 76 9.07 -7.50 -5.51
CA VAL A 76 8.20 -6.90 -4.49
C VAL A 76 6.70 -7.13 -4.72
N PRO A 77 6.16 -7.15 -5.95
CA PRO A 77 4.75 -7.48 -6.16
C PRO A 77 4.36 -8.88 -5.66
N TYR A 78 5.21 -9.87 -5.89
CA TYR A 78 4.97 -11.25 -5.42
C TYR A 78 5.12 -11.38 -3.92
N TRP A 79 6.13 -10.71 -3.34
CA TRP A 79 6.29 -10.62 -1.90
C TRP A 79 5.06 -9.96 -1.25
N THR A 80 4.58 -8.85 -1.82
CA THR A 80 3.38 -8.14 -1.36
C THR A 80 2.15 -9.05 -1.35
N ALA A 81 1.95 -9.83 -2.41
CA ALA A 81 0.82 -10.74 -2.50
C ALA A 81 0.89 -11.84 -1.43
N ARG A 82 2.09 -12.44 -1.26
CA ARG A 82 2.29 -13.51 -0.29
C ARG A 82 2.10 -13.04 1.15
N GLU A 83 2.73 -11.92 1.51
CA GLU A 83 2.75 -11.44 2.91
C GLU A 83 1.50 -10.63 3.28
N HIS A 84 0.90 -9.92 2.32
CA HIS A 84 -0.13 -8.92 2.62
C HIS A 84 -1.42 -9.04 1.81
N GLY A 85 -1.56 -10.04 0.94
CA GLY A 85 -2.71 -10.17 0.04
C GLY A 85 -4.06 -10.19 0.77
N LYS A 86 -4.19 -10.95 1.87
CA LYS A 86 -5.40 -10.97 2.70
C LYS A 86 -5.71 -9.60 3.32
N LYS A 87 -4.67 -8.87 3.76
CA LYS A 87 -4.79 -7.54 4.37
C LYS A 87 -5.30 -6.52 3.35
N TYR A 88 -4.80 -6.55 2.12
CA TYR A 88 -5.29 -5.67 1.06
C TYR A 88 -6.74 -5.97 0.67
N ARG A 89 -7.12 -7.24 0.56
CA ARG A 89 -8.52 -7.61 0.29
C ARG A 89 -9.47 -7.04 1.35
N LEU A 90 -9.13 -7.19 2.63
CA LEU A 90 -9.93 -6.64 3.73
C LEU A 90 -9.97 -5.11 3.69
N MET A 91 -8.82 -4.45 3.50
CA MET A 91 -8.74 -2.99 3.38
C MET A 91 -9.70 -2.45 2.30
N TYR A 92 -9.69 -3.06 1.11
CA TYR A 92 -10.59 -2.64 0.05
C TYR A 92 -12.06 -2.90 0.41
N GLN A 93 -12.39 -4.04 1.02
CA GLN A 93 -13.75 -4.31 1.50
C GLN A 93 -14.22 -3.24 2.51
N VAL A 94 -13.34 -2.82 3.42
CA VAL A 94 -13.67 -1.79 4.42
C VAL A 94 -13.82 -0.42 3.74
N TYR A 95 -12.79 0.05 3.03
CA TYR A 95 -12.75 1.42 2.54
C TYR A 95 -13.58 1.70 1.27
N THR A 96 -14.07 0.66 0.59
CA THR A 96 -15.06 0.80 -0.48
C THR A 96 -16.50 0.58 -0.02
N HIS A 97 -16.70 0.14 1.24
CA HIS A 97 -18.03 -0.02 1.79
C HIS A 97 -18.71 1.35 1.97
N PRO A 98 -19.97 1.53 1.52
CA PRO A 98 -20.66 2.83 1.59
C PRO A 98 -20.64 3.48 2.98
N LYS A 99 -20.68 2.67 4.04
CA LYS A 99 -20.66 3.13 5.43
C LYS A 99 -19.34 3.80 5.83
N TYR A 100 -18.22 3.40 5.22
CA TYR A 100 -16.86 3.82 5.60
C TYR A 100 -16.11 4.56 4.49
N ILE A 101 -16.82 4.97 3.44
CA ILE A 101 -16.19 5.55 2.24
C ILE A 101 -15.43 6.86 2.56
N GLU A 102 -15.90 7.65 3.51
CA GLU A 102 -15.24 8.90 3.88
C GLU A 102 -13.93 8.64 4.63
N GLU A 103 -13.87 7.61 5.46
CA GLU A 103 -12.64 7.14 6.10
C GLU A 103 -11.65 6.59 5.07
N GLY A 104 -12.16 5.89 4.05
CA GLY A 104 -11.38 5.43 2.91
C GLY A 104 -10.73 6.59 2.14
N LYS A 105 -11.49 7.63 1.85
CA LYS A 105 -10.95 8.84 1.18
C LYS A 105 -9.83 9.49 2.02
N LYS A 106 -10.05 9.68 3.32
CA LYS A 106 -9.02 10.23 4.23
C LYS A 106 -7.77 9.36 4.28
N PHE A 107 -7.95 8.04 4.31
CA PHE A 107 -6.83 7.10 4.30
C PHE A 107 -6.01 7.26 3.01
N PHE A 108 -6.63 7.24 1.84
CA PHE A 108 -5.93 7.37 0.56
C PHE A 108 -5.29 8.75 0.36
N ASP A 109 -5.86 9.83 0.91
CA ASP A 109 -5.19 11.14 0.94
C ASP A 109 -3.90 11.09 1.76
N GLY A 110 -3.90 10.38 2.88
CA GLY A 110 -2.70 10.12 3.69
C GLY A 110 -1.64 9.31 2.93
N VAL A 111 -2.06 8.26 2.24
CA VAL A 111 -1.20 7.41 1.38
C VAL A 111 -0.56 8.24 0.27
N ASN A 112 -1.31 9.10 -0.41
CA ASN A 112 -0.80 9.97 -1.47
C ASN A 112 0.34 10.88 -0.96
N LYS A 113 0.15 11.48 0.23
CA LYS A 113 1.19 12.31 0.87
C LYS A 113 2.43 11.48 1.21
N ARG A 114 2.27 10.27 1.71
CA ARG A 114 3.36 9.34 2.04
C ARG A 114 4.15 8.94 0.80
N TYR A 115 3.49 8.59 -0.30
CA TYR A 115 4.16 8.24 -1.56
C TYR A 115 4.95 9.42 -2.15
N THR A 116 4.46 10.64 -1.98
CA THR A 116 5.24 11.84 -2.33
C THR A 116 6.49 11.97 -1.48
N GLN A 117 6.43 11.64 -0.19
CA GLN A 117 7.62 11.64 0.69
C GLN A 117 8.62 10.56 0.28
N TYR A 118 8.13 9.36 -0.10
CA TYR A 118 8.97 8.29 -0.61
C TYR A 118 9.66 8.68 -1.92
N ALA A 119 8.93 9.31 -2.84
CA ALA A 119 9.49 9.79 -4.08
C ALA A 119 10.61 10.82 -3.84
N LYS A 120 10.44 11.73 -2.86
CA LYS A 120 11.50 12.69 -2.46
C LYS A 120 12.74 12.00 -1.88
N ALA A 121 12.56 10.89 -1.15
CA ALA A 121 13.70 10.12 -0.64
C ALA A 121 14.44 9.34 -1.77
N LEU A 122 13.73 8.96 -2.83
CA LEU A 122 14.29 8.25 -3.99
C LEU A 122 14.95 9.20 -5.00
N GLU A 123 14.55 10.46 -5.06
CA GLU A 123 15.08 11.44 -6.02
C GLU A 123 16.62 11.49 -6.04
N PRO A 124 17.33 11.67 -4.91
CA PRO A 124 18.80 11.72 -4.92
C PRO A 124 19.44 10.38 -5.26
N LYS A 125 18.75 9.25 -5.07
CA LYS A 125 19.26 7.90 -5.37
C LYS A 125 19.14 7.55 -6.85
N LEU A 126 18.05 7.99 -7.49
CA LEU A 126 17.73 7.62 -8.87
C LEU A 126 18.05 8.72 -9.88
N GLY A 127 18.30 9.96 -9.43
CA GLY A 127 18.52 11.11 -10.31
C GLY A 127 17.26 11.55 -11.08
N ILE A 128 16.08 11.07 -10.71
CA ILE A 128 14.79 11.40 -11.33
C ILE A 128 14.01 12.32 -10.39
N PRO A 129 13.41 13.44 -10.85
CA PRO A 129 12.63 14.34 -10.01
C PRO A 129 11.48 13.60 -9.29
N TYR A 130 11.25 13.90 -8.01
CA TYR A 130 10.18 13.27 -7.23
C TYR A 130 8.79 13.44 -7.85
N THR A 131 8.56 14.54 -8.57
CA THR A 131 7.30 14.78 -9.30
C THR A 131 7.05 13.76 -10.41
N VAL A 132 8.10 13.15 -10.95
CA VAL A 132 8.05 12.08 -11.94
C VAL A 132 8.00 10.72 -11.25
N ILE A 133 8.72 10.53 -10.15
CA ILE A 133 8.74 9.27 -9.39
C ILE A 133 7.37 9.00 -8.75
N THR A 134 6.69 10.03 -8.21
CA THR A 134 5.41 9.83 -7.49
C THR A 134 4.35 9.08 -8.33
N PRO A 135 4.01 9.47 -9.57
CA PRO A 135 3.07 8.71 -10.39
C PRO A 135 3.56 7.29 -10.73
N LEU A 136 4.88 7.06 -10.85
CA LEU A 136 5.41 5.71 -11.06
C LEU A 136 5.17 4.82 -9.82
N ILE A 137 5.30 5.36 -8.61
CA ILE A 137 4.94 4.66 -7.37
C ILE A 137 3.45 4.27 -7.39
N PHE A 138 2.55 5.17 -7.81
CA PHE A 138 1.13 4.84 -7.90
C PHE A 138 0.85 3.69 -8.88
N ILE A 139 1.48 3.69 -10.05
CA ILE A 139 1.33 2.61 -11.03
C ILE A 139 1.84 1.29 -10.43
N PHE A 140 3.04 1.30 -9.84
CA PHE A 140 3.66 0.14 -9.21
C PHE A 140 2.77 -0.46 -8.11
N VAL A 141 2.36 0.37 -7.15
CA VAL A 141 1.54 -0.09 -6.02
C VAL A 141 0.18 -0.60 -6.49
N ARG A 142 -0.45 0.10 -7.44
CA ARG A 142 -1.74 -0.33 -7.98
C ARG A 142 -1.64 -1.70 -8.65
N ALA A 143 -0.62 -1.95 -9.46
CA ALA A 143 -0.40 -3.23 -10.10
C ALA A 143 -0.08 -4.34 -9.09
N SER A 144 0.75 -4.04 -8.09
CA SER A 144 1.12 -4.99 -7.03
C SER A 144 -0.09 -5.39 -6.18
N VAL A 145 -0.91 -4.42 -5.79
CA VAL A 145 -2.14 -4.66 -5.00
C VAL A 145 -3.19 -5.39 -5.83
N HIS A 146 -3.34 -5.07 -7.13
CA HIS A 146 -4.23 -5.82 -8.02
C HIS A 146 -3.83 -7.30 -8.07
N TYR A 147 -2.55 -7.57 -8.27
CA TYR A 147 -2.02 -8.94 -8.23
C TYR A 147 -2.25 -9.61 -6.87
N ALA A 148 -2.02 -8.90 -5.77
CA ALA A 148 -2.26 -9.42 -4.42
C ALA A 148 -3.73 -9.80 -4.15
N MET A 149 -4.68 -9.16 -4.85
CA MET A 149 -6.11 -9.46 -4.73
C MET A 149 -6.60 -10.56 -5.65
N PHE A 150 -6.12 -10.58 -6.90
CA PHE A 150 -6.72 -11.36 -7.99
C PHE A 150 -5.77 -12.41 -8.60
N GLU A 151 -4.48 -12.38 -8.26
CA GLU A 151 -3.43 -13.26 -8.81
C GLU A 151 -3.32 -13.17 -10.34
N ASP A 152 -3.67 -11.99 -10.92
CA ASP A 152 -3.64 -11.75 -12.36
C ASP A 152 -2.21 -11.49 -12.84
N GLU A 153 -1.53 -12.56 -13.20
CA GLU A 153 -0.16 -12.57 -13.72
C GLU A 153 0.00 -11.77 -15.03
N TYR A 154 -0.99 -11.83 -15.91
CA TYR A 154 -0.91 -11.11 -17.18
C TYR A 154 -0.94 -9.60 -16.96
N TYR A 155 -1.88 -9.14 -16.12
CA TYR A 155 -1.96 -7.73 -15.75
C TYR A 155 -0.66 -7.25 -15.08
N LEU A 156 -0.17 -7.98 -14.07
CA LEU A 156 1.07 -7.62 -13.38
C LEU A 156 2.25 -7.51 -14.35
N LYS A 157 2.50 -8.52 -15.14
CA LYS A 157 3.64 -8.57 -16.06
C LYS A 157 3.57 -7.46 -17.11
N SER A 158 2.38 -7.18 -17.66
CA SER A 158 2.21 -6.10 -18.63
C SER A 158 2.51 -4.73 -18.02
N GLN A 159 2.02 -4.45 -16.81
CA GLN A 159 2.29 -3.18 -16.12
C GLN A 159 3.78 -3.05 -15.74
N MET A 160 4.38 -4.11 -15.20
CA MET A 160 5.79 -4.08 -14.81
C MET A 160 6.72 -3.95 -16.02
N SER A 161 6.39 -4.54 -17.17
CA SER A 161 7.17 -4.38 -18.40
C SER A 161 7.25 -2.91 -18.84
N VAL A 162 6.09 -2.23 -18.91
CA VAL A 162 6.01 -0.81 -19.28
C VAL A 162 6.69 0.07 -18.23
N LEU A 163 6.50 -0.24 -16.96
CA LEU A 163 7.10 0.53 -15.87
C LEU A 163 8.63 0.44 -15.88
N LYS A 164 9.19 -0.74 -16.13
CA LYS A 164 10.65 -0.96 -16.28
C LYS A 164 11.22 -0.11 -17.42
N GLU A 165 10.61 -0.21 -18.60
CA GLU A 165 11.04 0.57 -19.76
C GLU A 165 10.97 2.08 -19.48
N SER A 166 9.87 2.55 -18.87
CA SER A 166 9.69 3.94 -18.51
C SER A 166 10.77 4.42 -17.53
N VAL A 167 11.09 3.65 -16.50
CA VAL A 167 12.12 4.01 -15.52
C VAL A 167 13.49 4.11 -16.17
N PHE A 168 13.85 3.18 -17.06
CA PHE A 168 15.14 3.25 -17.78
C PHE A 168 15.25 4.50 -18.66
N LEU A 169 14.23 4.78 -19.46
CA LEU A 169 14.21 5.97 -20.32
C LEU A 169 14.31 7.27 -19.50
N LEU A 170 13.66 7.30 -18.34
CA LEU A 170 13.72 8.46 -17.44
C LEU A 170 15.09 8.59 -16.78
N MET A 171 15.71 7.51 -16.34
CA MET A 171 17.08 7.55 -15.82
C MET A 171 18.06 8.08 -16.88
N GLU A 172 17.98 7.59 -18.11
CA GLU A 172 18.81 8.08 -19.22
C GLU A 172 18.58 9.56 -19.49
N LYS A 173 17.31 9.97 -19.60
CA LYS A 173 16.92 11.36 -19.83
C LYS A 173 17.50 12.32 -18.78
N TYR A 174 17.35 11.98 -17.51
CA TYR A 174 17.77 12.86 -16.42
C TYR A 174 19.26 12.75 -16.09
N SER A 175 19.93 11.66 -16.42
CA SER A 175 21.40 11.56 -16.37
C SER A 175 22.07 12.46 -17.41
N ASN A 176 21.47 12.57 -18.60
CA ASN A 176 22.00 13.38 -19.69
C ASN A 176 21.59 14.87 -19.64
N ASN A 177 20.53 15.21 -18.87
CA ASN A 177 19.98 16.57 -18.74
C ASN A 177 19.50 16.87 -17.31
N PRO A 178 20.39 17.15 -16.35
CA PRO A 178 20.01 17.34 -14.94
C PRO A 178 19.17 18.60 -14.66
N THR A 179 18.92 19.45 -15.66
CA THR A 179 18.19 20.74 -15.52
C THR A 179 16.91 20.82 -16.32
N SER A 180 16.39 19.72 -16.90
CA SER A 180 15.15 19.80 -17.68
C SER A 180 13.91 19.84 -16.76
N ASP A 181 13.21 20.93 -16.86
CA ASP A 181 11.98 21.41 -16.24
C ASP A 181 11.08 20.39 -15.55
N THR A 182 10.74 20.72 -14.29
CA THR A 182 9.62 20.14 -13.57
C THR A 182 8.34 20.31 -14.38
N VAL A 183 7.79 19.19 -14.87
CA VAL A 183 6.42 19.18 -15.42
C VAL A 183 5.48 19.53 -14.27
N PRO A 184 4.67 20.60 -14.36
CA PRO A 184 3.68 20.87 -13.33
C PRO A 184 2.71 19.70 -13.25
N LEU A 185 2.52 19.16 -12.05
CA LEU A 185 1.38 18.28 -11.79
C LEU A 185 0.10 19.12 -11.93
N LEU A 186 -0.79 18.71 -12.83
CA LEU A 186 -2.13 19.27 -13.00
C LEU A 186 -2.98 19.14 -11.76
#